data_f1dd480f36693da39ec54e1a88acf083
#
_entry.id   f1dd480f36693da39ec54e1a88acf083
#
_cell.length_a   1.000
_cell.length_b   1.000
_cell.length_c   1.000
_cell.angle_alpha   90.00
_cell.angle_beta   90.00
_cell.angle_gamma   90.00
#
_symmetry.space_group_name_H-M   'P 1'
#
loop_
_entity.id
_entity.type
_entity.pdbx_description
1 polymer ?
#
loop_
_entity_poly.entity_id
_entity_poly.type
_entity_poly.pdbx_seq_one_letter_code
_entity_poly.pdbx_strand_id
1 'polypeptide(L)'
;MSKKKILLLFPDGVGVRNYLYTDVFKTLEEELVLFHNFDEQSEAAIKNITNLETTVKIPVYSESLKEKFFRELISLSRLNNNAKVADNNTILTNWKSSHQSISKKIFYKTIEFVTSFIKSYKTILVLEKQYQNVIRRNPFYNQIKKILEEISPEKIFCSHQRGLQCATIFAVAQDLGIKSTTVIYSWDNLPKARMALRADNYLVWSEYMKNEMEIYYPEIDLSKVHITGTPQFECYENSDNIINKEVFYETYNLDKDKKLICFSGDDVLTSPDDPKYLEDVATELIKAGLDNQYQILLRRCPVDVSGRFDEVVRKYQELIKESPPLWNFNQNKNWETIYPLVEDVKLLVSTAYYADVVINVGSTMAFDFAMFKKPCIFINYDQEKKNVQDWSVNIIYEFQHFKSMPNKNAVIWLNNKNEIIETIRVSLDGDNYAAMKLWSEVVLGDYKNASSSIKNMVIS
;
A
#
# COMPACT_ATOMS: atom_id res chain seq x y z
N MET A 1 14.65 -5.74 37.32
CA MET A 1 13.82 -6.56 36.42
C MET A 1 14.33 -6.31 35.00
N SER A 2 14.51 -7.35 34.17
CA SER A 2 14.81 -7.16 32.75
C SER A 2 13.64 -6.41 32.10
N LYS A 3 13.95 -5.46 31.20
CA LYS A 3 12.90 -4.79 30.43
C LYS A 3 12.12 -5.83 29.61
N LYS A 4 10.80 -5.63 29.51
CA LYS A 4 9.96 -6.39 28.60
C LYS A 4 10.38 -6.14 27.17
N LYS A 5 10.41 -7.20 26.34
CA LYS A 5 10.84 -7.10 24.95
C LYS A 5 9.66 -7.17 24.02
N ILE A 6 9.62 -6.27 23.03
CA ILE A 6 8.66 -6.29 21.93
C ILE A 6 9.42 -6.54 20.64
N LEU A 7 9.03 -7.59 19.91
CA LEU A 7 9.60 -7.90 18.60
C LEU A 7 8.84 -7.17 17.51
N LEU A 8 9.53 -6.32 16.78
CA LEU A 8 8.99 -5.57 15.65
C LEU A 8 9.30 -6.32 14.35
N LEU A 9 8.33 -7.08 13.84
CA LEU A 9 8.47 -7.85 12.61
C LEU A 9 8.21 -6.96 11.39
N PHE A 10 9.29 -6.65 10.67
CA PHE A 10 9.28 -5.93 9.40
C PHE A 10 9.72 -6.86 8.27
N PRO A 11 8.78 -7.60 7.65
CA PRO A 11 9.11 -8.58 6.62
C PRO A 11 9.61 -7.94 5.32
N ASP A 12 9.35 -6.64 5.14
CA ASP A 12 9.71 -5.84 3.97
C ASP A 12 9.79 -4.35 4.33
N GLY A 13 10.17 -3.51 3.35
CA GLY A 13 10.34 -2.06 3.51
C GLY A 13 9.03 -1.25 3.60
N VAL A 14 7.92 -1.88 3.28
CA VAL A 14 6.60 -1.23 3.14
C VAL A 14 6.17 -0.54 4.44
N GLY A 15 6.39 -1.18 5.58
CA GLY A 15 6.02 -0.66 6.89
C GLY A 15 6.94 0.43 7.47
N VAL A 16 8.12 0.67 6.89
CA VAL A 16 9.14 1.56 7.47
C VAL A 16 8.58 2.98 7.66
N ARG A 17 8.04 3.59 6.60
CA ARG A 17 7.46 4.93 6.68
C ARG A 17 6.33 5.01 7.71
N ASN A 18 5.43 4.03 7.68
CA ASN A 18 4.19 4.11 8.44
C ASN A 18 4.38 3.86 9.93
N TYR A 19 5.41 3.09 10.33
CA TYR A 19 5.57 2.67 11.72
C TYR A 19 6.91 3.06 12.34
N LEU A 20 8.00 3.14 11.57
CA LEU A 20 9.30 3.50 12.12
C LEU A 20 9.59 5.00 12.04
N TYR A 21 8.99 5.74 11.10
CA TYR A 21 9.16 7.21 11.00
C TYR A 21 8.12 7.99 11.81
N THR A 22 7.10 7.30 12.34
CA THR A 22 6.03 7.89 13.15
C THR A 22 6.28 7.74 14.64
N ASP A 23 5.36 8.19 15.47
CA ASP A 23 5.52 8.16 16.93
C ASP A 23 5.07 6.83 17.58
N VAL A 24 4.69 5.83 16.77
CA VAL A 24 4.22 4.52 17.28
C VAL A 24 5.17 3.91 18.30
N PHE A 25 6.48 3.96 18.04
CA PHE A 25 7.49 3.30 18.89
C PHE A 25 8.44 4.27 19.61
N LYS A 26 8.33 5.60 19.41
CA LYS A 26 9.33 6.56 19.89
C LYS A 26 9.45 6.71 21.41
N THR A 27 8.42 6.40 22.18
CA THR A 27 8.38 6.67 23.63
C THR A 27 8.02 5.44 24.44
N LEU A 28 8.40 4.26 23.96
CA LEU A 28 8.20 3.01 24.68
C LEU A 28 9.31 2.78 25.71
N GLU A 29 8.93 2.28 26.90
CA GLU A 29 9.87 1.90 27.95
C GLU A 29 10.45 0.50 27.73
N GLU A 30 9.76 -0.31 26.92
CA GLU A 30 10.12 -1.65 26.54
C GLU A 30 11.39 -1.68 25.67
N GLU A 31 12.10 -2.78 25.68
CA GLU A 31 13.19 -3.04 24.75
C GLU A 31 12.61 -3.46 23.39
N LEU A 32 12.90 -2.70 22.35
CA LEU A 32 12.44 -2.97 21.01
C LEU A 32 13.50 -3.76 20.23
N VAL A 33 13.09 -4.90 19.63
CA VAL A 33 13.95 -5.72 18.79
C VAL A 33 13.39 -5.71 17.37
N LEU A 34 14.15 -5.14 16.43
CA LEU A 34 13.77 -5.13 15.02
C LEU A 34 14.10 -6.47 14.36
N PHE A 35 13.08 -7.20 13.90
CA PHE A 35 13.20 -8.47 13.19
C PHE A 35 12.88 -8.25 11.71
N HIS A 36 13.90 -8.33 10.81
CA HIS A 36 13.81 -7.74 9.48
C HIS A 36 14.56 -8.52 8.38
N ASN A 37 14.28 -8.16 7.12
CA ASN A 37 14.95 -8.68 5.92
C ASN A 37 15.90 -7.69 5.23
N PHE A 38 16.20 -6.55 5.87
CA PHE A 38 17.05 -5.52 5.26
C PHE A 38 18.50 -5.99 5.09
N ASP A 39 19.17 -5.47 4.06
CA ASP A 39 20.62 -5.59 3.93
C ASP A 39 21.35 -4.73 4.98
N GLU A 40 22.66 -4.89 5.10
CA GLU A 40 23.46 -4.21 6.14
C GLU A 40 23.41 -2.68 6.01
N GLN A 41 23.39 -2.16 4.79
CA GLN A 41 23.35 -0.72 4.54
C GLN A 41 21.99 -0.14 4.96
N SER A 42 20.90 -0.82 4.57
CA SER A 42 19.53 -0.44 4.95
C SER A 42 19.29 -0.56 6.45
N GLU A 43 19.80 -1.62 7.08
CA GLU A 43 19.73 -1.81 8.52
C GLU A 43 20.43 -0.67 9.27
N ALA A 44 21.66 -0.31 8.86
CA ALA A 44 22.41 0.79 9.47
C ALA A 44 21.68 2.14 9.31
N ALA A 45 21.09 2.40 8.13
CA ALA A 45 20.33 3.62 7.89
C ALA A 45 19.07 3.68 8.78
N ILE A 46 18.31 2.58 8.88
CA ILE A 46 17.12 2.50 9.73
C ILE A 46 17.46 2.68 11.20
N LYS A 47 18.54 2.06 11.69
CA LYS A 47 19.04 2.26 13.07
C LYS A 47 19.32 3.73 13.37
N ASN A 48 20.00 4.42 12.47
CA ASN A 48 20.36 5.83 12.66
C ASN A 48 19.12 6.75 12.72
N ILE A 49 18.04 6.40 11.99
CA ILE A 49 16.81 7.21 11.94
C ILE A 49 15.91 6.92 13.14
N THR A 50 15.86 5.66 13.60
CA THR A 50 14.85 5.17 14.54
C THR A 50 15.37 5.01 15.98
N ASN A 51 16.66 5.13 16.22
CA ASN A 51 17.33 4.82 17.50
C ASN A 51 17.09 3.38 18.00
N LEU A 52 16.80 2.43 17.08
CA LEU A 52 16.64 1.03 17.41
C LEU A 52 18.02 0.37 17.51
N GLU A 53 18.45 0.01 18.71
CA GLU A 53 19.78 -0.57 18.94
C GLU A 53 19.83 -2.07 18.60
N THR A 54 18.78 -2.82 18.95
CA THR A 54 18.75 -4.26 18.80
C THR A 54 18.04 -4.67 17.50
N THR A 55 18.77 -5.37 16.64
CA THR A 55 18.22 -5.89 15.36
C THR A 55 18.59 -7.37 15.20
N VAL A 56 17.69 -8.11 14.55
CA VAL A 56 17.89 -9.54 14.22
C VAL A 56 17.41 -9.77 12.79
N LYS A 57 18.23 -10.42 11.98
CA LYS A 57 17.82 -10.77 10.60
C LYS A 57 16.88 -11.96 10.60
N ILE A 58 15.82 -11.88 9.80
CA ILE A 58 14.96 -13.03 9.52
C ILE A 58 15.78 -14.03 8.67
N PRO A 59 15.85 -15.31 9.06
CA PRO A 59 16.50 -16.33 8.24
C PRO A 59 15.84 -16.43 6.85
N VAL A 60 16.59 -16.93 5.88
CA VAL A 60 16.07 -17.11 4.52
C VAL A 60 14.92 -18.11 4.55
N TYR A 61 13.73 -17.65 4.15
CA TYR A 61 12.54 -18.48 4.04
C TYR A 61 12.50 -19.15 2.66
N SER A 62 12.40 -20.47 2.66
CA SER A 62 12.17 -21.27 1.44
C SER A 62 10.83 -21.97 1.53
N GLU A 63 9.85 -21.47 0.76
CA GLU A 63 8.51 -22.06 0.71
C GLU A 63 8.55 -23.42 0.02
N SER A 64 8.11 -24.48 0.70
CA SER A 64 7.97 -25.80 0.09
C SER A 64 6.82 -25.82 -0.93
N LEU A 65 6.88 -26.75 -1.89
CA LEU A 65 5.82 -26.90 -2.89
C LEU A 65 4.45 -27.18 -2.23
N LYS A 66 4.44 -27.90 -1.12
CA LYS A 66 3.21 -28.21 -0.38
C LYS A 66 2.64 -26.97 0.31
N GLU A 67 3.48 -26.15 0.94
CA GLU A 67 3.05 -24.86 1.52
C GLU A 67 2.45 -23.97 0.44
N LYS A 68 3.17 -23.81 -0.68
CA LYS A 68 2.71 -23.02 -1.81
C LYS A 68 1.38 -23.51 -2.36
N PHE A 69 1.20 -24.83 -2.48
CA PHE A 69 -0.05 -25.41 -2.97
C PHE A 69 -1.23 -25.04 -2.07
N PHE A 70 -1.12 -25.24 -0.75
CA PHE A 70 -2.19 -24.89 0.18
C PHE A 70 -2.45 -23.39 0.21
N ARG A 71 -1.41 -22.58 0.25
CA ARG A 71 -1.53 -21.12 0.27
C ARG A 71 -2.25 -20.58 -0.97
N GLU A 72 -1.87 -21.04 -2.16
CA GLU A 72 -2.52 -20.60 -3.39
C GLU A 72 -3.95 -21.15 -3.51
N LEU A 73 -4.20 -22.39 -3.08
CA LEU A 73 -5.53 -22.98 -3.06
C LEU A 73 -6.48 -22.22 -2.12
N ILE A 74 -6.02 -21.88 -0.92
CA ILE A 74 -6.78 -21.07 0.05
C ILE A 74 -7.03 -19.68 -0.53
N SER A 75 -6.00 -19.03 -1.12
CA SER A 75 -6.11 -17.70 -1.68
C SER A 75 -7.18 -17.65 -2.79
N LEU A 76 -7.13 -18.55 -3.78
CA LEU A 76 -8.13 -18.58 -4.85
C LEU A 76 -9.52 -18.94 -4.34
N SER A 77 -9.62 -19.85 -3.37
CA SER A 77 -10.90 -20.22 -2.77
C SER A 77 -11.53 -19.04 -2.02
N ARG A 78 -10.72 -18.25 -1.30
CA ARG A 78 -11.18 -17.02 -0.65
C ARG A 78 -11.54 -15.95 -1.67
N LEU A 79 -10.77 -15.75 -2.74
CA LEU A 79 -11.10 -14.81 -3.81
C LEU A 79 -12.48 -15.14 -4.42
N ASN A 80 -12.75 -16.42 -4.71
CA ASN A 80 -14.05 -16.85 -5.22
C ASN A 80 -15.20 -16.59 -4.22
N ASN A 81 -14.94 -16.85 -2.92
CA ASN A 81 -15.92 -16.55 -1.88
C ASN A 81 -16.15 -15.04 -1.74
N ASN A 82 -15.07 -14.25 -1.69
CA ASN A 82 -15.14 -12.81 -1.52
C ASN A 82 -15.85 -12.13 -2.70
N ALA A 83 -15.54 -12.56 -3.94
CA ALA A 83 -16.23 -12.07 -5.13
C ALA A 83 -17.74 -12.34 -5.08
N LYS A 84 -18.14 -13.54 -4.62
CA LYS A 84 -19.55 -13.92 -4.47
C LYS A 84 -20.25 -13.12 -3.37
N VAL A 85 -19.60 -12.96 -2.20
CA VAL A 85 -20.21 -12.26 -1.05
C VAL A 85 -20.33 -10.76 -1.32
N ALA A 86 -19.34 -10.17 -1.99
CA ALA A 86 -19.34 -8.75 -2.37
C ALA A 86 -20.15 -8.45 -3.64
N ASP A 87 -20.63 -9.48 -4.36
CA ASP A 87 -21.19 -9.36 -5.71
C ASP A 87 -20.26 -8.53 -6.65
N ASN A 88 -18.95 -8.84 -6.58
CA ASN A 88 -17.95 -8.07 -7.31
C ASN A 88 -16.84 -8.96 -7.91
N ASN A 89 -16.94 -9.21 -9.20
CA ASN A 89 -15.99 -10.06 -9.92
C ASN A 89 -14.62 -9.44 -10.11
N THR A 90 -14.45 -8.12 -9.90
CA THR A 90 -13.12 -7.49 -9.98
C THR A 90 -12.17 -8.00 -8.90
N ILE A 91 -12.69 -8.56 -7.80
CA ILE A 91 -11.87 -9.24 -6.78
C ILE A 91 -11.04 -10.37 -7.39
N LEU A 92 -11.55 -11.05 -8.42
CA LEU A 92 -10.87 -12.16 -9.09
C LEU A 92 -9.64 -11.70 -9.92
N THR A 93 -9.52 -10.43 -10.27
CA THR A 93 -8.33 -9.90 -10.96
C THR A 93 -7.04 -10.03 -10.12
N ASN A 94 -7.18 -10.24 -8.81
CA ASN A 94 -6.06 -10.56 -7.92
C ASN A 94 -5.47 -11.97 -8.12
N TRP A 95 -6.13 -12.82 -8.93
CA TRP A 95 -5.60 -14.11 -9.32
C TRP A 95 -4.84 -14.01 -10.64
N LYS A 96 -3.51 -14.25 -10.59
CA LYS A 96 -2.65 -14.23 -11.78
C LYS A 96 -2.36 -15.66 -12.21
N SER A 97 -2.99 -16.11 -13.30
CA SER A 97 -2.82 -17.46 -13.87
C SER A 97 -1.88 -17.52 -15.07
N SER A 98 -1.47 -16.38 -15.64
CA SER A 98 -0.55 -16.35 -16.79
C SER A 98 0.90 -16.58 -16.34
N HIS A 99 1.51 -17.67 -16.79
CA HIS A 99 2.89 -18.03 -16.48
C HIS A 99 3.62 -18.49 -17.73
N GLN A 100 4.90 -18.12 -17.88
CA GLN A 100 5.71 -18.55 -19.04
C GLN A 100 6.14 -20.02 -18.96
N SER A 101 6.44 -20.52 -17.74
CA SER A 101 6.88 -21.90 -17.52
C SER A 101 5.72 -22.89 -17.56
N ILE A 102 5.90 -24.00 -18.29
CA ILE A 102 4.91 -25.09 -18.40
C ILE A 102 4.60 -25.69 -17.01
N SER A 103 5.59 -25.92 -16.17
CA SER A 103 5.40 -26.46 -14.83
C SER A 103 4.56 -25.55 -13.95
N LYS A 104 4.78 -24.22 -14.02
CA LYS A 104 3.95 -23.24 -13.33
C LYS A 104 2.53 -23.22 -13.89
N LYS A 105 2.36 -23.30 -15.23
CA LYS A 105 1.02 -23.39 -15.84
C LYS A 105 0.25 -24.59 -15.31
N ILE A 106 0.86 -25.78 -15.30
CA ILE A 106 0.24 -27.00 -14.76
C ILE A 106 -0.12 -26.83 -13.28
N PHE A 107 0.80 -26.30 -12.47
CA PHE A 107 0.57 -26.06 -11.05
C PHE A 107 -0.65 -25.17 -10.79
N TYR A 108 -0.73 -24.01 -11.44
CA TYR A 108 -1.84 -23.07 -11.24
C TYR A 108 -3.15 -23.59 -11.84
N LYS A 109 -3.10 -24.31 -12.97
CA LYS A 109 -4.29 -25.00 -13.53
C LYS A 109 -4.81 -26.08 -12.59
N THR A 110 -3.93 -26.82 -11.91
CA THR A 110 -4.34 -27.79 -10.90
C THR A 110 -5.05 -27.11 -9.73
N ILE A 111 -4.54 -25.95 -9.28
CA ILE A 111 -5.20 -25.16 -8.22
C ILE A 111 -6.58 -24.68 -8.67
N GLU A 112 -6.71 -24.14 -9.88
CA GLU A 112 -8.00 -23.70 -10.46
C GLU A 112 -9.00 -24.88 -10.52
N PHE A 113 -8.54 -26.05 -10.99
CA PHE A 113 -9.36 -27.24 -11.05
C PHE A 113 -9.82 -27.70 -9.65
N VAL A 114 -8.92 -27.82 -8.68
CA VAL A 114 -9.28 -28.23 -7.32
C VAL A 114 -10.21 -27.21 -6.66
N THR A 115 -9.94 -25.91 -6.85
CA THR A 115 -10.77 -24.83 -6.30
C THR A 115 -12.20 -24.90 -6.83
N SER A 116 -12.42 -25.35 -8.07
CA SER A 116 -13.77 -25.48 -8.66
C SER A 116 -14.71 -26.38 -7.84
N PHE A 117 -14.18 -27.29 -7.03
CA PHE A 117 -14.94 -28.18 -6.14
C PHE A 117 -15.13 -27.60 -4.73
N ILE A 118 -14.44 -26.50 -4.38
CA ILE A 118 -14.55 -25.89 -3.05
C ILE A 118 -15.72 -24.92 -3.07
N LYS A 119 -16.86 -25.34 -2.55
CA LYS A 119 -18.13 -24.57 -2.56
C LYS A 119 -18.50 -24.00 -1.19
N SER A 120 -17.85 -24.45 -0.12
CA SER A 120 -18.18 -24.06 1.24
C SER A 120 -17.04 -23.33 1.91
N TYR A 121 -17.36 -22.25 2.62
CA TYR A 121 -16.39 -21.52 3.45
C TYR A 121 -15.75 -22.43 4.52
N LYS A 122 -16.52 -23.38 5.08
CA LYS A 122 -16.00 -24.37 6.03
C LYS A 122 -14.86 -25.20 5.44
N THR A 123 -14.90 -25.50 4.13
CA THR A 123 -13.82 -26.22 3.47
C THR A 123 -12.55 -25.38 3.41
N ILE A 124 -12.66 -24.06 3.22
CA ILE A 124 -11.53 -23.14 3.26
C ILE A 124 -10.86 -23.19 4.64
N LEU A 125 -11.62 -23.18 5.71
CA LEU A 125 -11.09 -23.27 7.09
C LEU A 125 -10.37 -24.60 7.36
N VAL A 126 -10.86 -25.70 6.79
CA VAL A 126 -10.17 -27.00 6.86
C VAL A 126 -8.83 -26.94 6.14
N LEU A 127 -8.79 -26.33 4.94
CA LEU A 127 -7.54 -26.15 4.18
C LEU A 127 -6.54 -25.27 4.95
N GLU A 128 -7.01 -24.20 5.60
CA GLU A 128 -6.16 -23.36 6.45
C GLU A 128 -5.58 -24.12 7.64
N LYS A 129 -6.38 -24.94 8.30
CA LYS A 129 -5.87 -25.81 9.37
C LYS A 129 -4.78 -26.76 8.84
N GLN A 130 -4.95 -27.30 7.63
CA GLN A 130 -3.91 -28.12 7.00
C GLN A 130 -2.66 -27.29 6.65
N TYR A 131 -2.84 -26.09 6.14
CA TYR A 131 -1.72 -25.16 5.88
C TYR A 131 -0.94 -24.87 7.17
N GLN A 132 -1.62 -24.57 8.27
CA GLN A 132 -1.00 -24.36 9.58
C GLN A 132 -0.17 -25.57 10.06
N ASN A 133 -0.63 -26.79 9.78
CA ASN A 133 0.13 -28.00 10.08
C ASN A 133 1.35 -28.19 9.15
N VAL A 134 1.24 -27.74 7.90
CA VAL A 134 2.33 -27.87 6.91
C VAL A 134 3.47 -26.90 7.22
N ILE A 135 3.18 -25.63 7.51
CA ILE A 135 4.21 -24.63 7.83
C ILE A 135 5.01 -24.98 9.08
N ARG A 136 4.40 -25.65 10.06
CA ARG A 136 5.08 -26.13 11.28
C ARG A 136 6.10 -27.25 11.01
N ARG A 137 6.09 -27.87 9.81
CA ARG A 137 7.05 -28.88 9.38
C ARG A 137 8.18 -28.31 8.52
N ASN A 138 8.12 -27.03 8.16
CA ASN A 138 9.20 -26.37 7.42
C ASN A 138 10.42 -26.20 8.36
N PRO A 139 11.65 -26.44 7.90
CA PRO A 139 12.86 -26.17 8.68
C PRO A 139 12.95 -24.75 9.25
N PHE A 140 12.40 -23.78 8.53
CA PHE A 140 12.29 -22.38 8.95
C PHE A 140 11.55 -22.22 10.29
N TYR A 141 10.52 -23.06 10.55
CA TYR A 141 9.80 -23.04 11.83
C TYR A 141 10.76 -23.26 13.02
N ASN A 142 11.66 -24.26 12.95
CA ASN A 142 12.61 -24.53 14.02
C ASN A 142 13.66 -23.44 14.18
N GLN A 143 14.07 -22.79 13.07
CA GLN A 143 14.99 -21.65 13.12
C GLN A 143 14.33 -20.46 13.84
N ILE A 144 13.08 -20.14 13.47
CA ILE A 144 12.31 -19.06 14.13
C ILE A 144 12.07 -19.41 15.60
N LYS A 145 11.71 -20.66 15.92
CA LYS A 145 11.49 -21.09 17.30
C LYS A 145 12.71 -20.82 18.17
N LYS A 146 13.90 -21.21 17.71
CA LYS A 146 15.15 -20.96 18.41
C LYS A 146 15.40 -19.46 18.63
N ILE A 147 15.20 -18.63 17.59
CA ILE A 147 15.38 -17.19 17.66
C ILE A 147 14.41 -16.57 18.68
N LEU A 148 13.13 -16.96 18.65
CA LEU A 148 12.13 -16.40 19.57
C LEU A 148 12.36 -16.86 21.01
N GLU A 149 12.85 -18.08 21.24
CA GLU A 149 13.27 -18.57 22.55
C GLU A 149 14.49 -17.80 23.10
N GLU A 150 15.47 -17.47 22.24
CA GLU A 150 16.66 -16.68 22.60
C GLU A 150 16.30 -15.21 22.89
N ILE A 151 15.47 -14.57 22.09
CA ILE A 151 15.02 -13.17 22.30
C ILE A 151 14.08 -13.11 23.50
N SER A 152 13.20 -14.11 23.63
CA SER A 152 12.14 -14.19 24.65
C SER A 152 11.25 -12.93 24.69
N PRO A 153 10.63 -12.53 23.54
CA PRO A 153 9.78 -11.37 23.52
C PRO A 153 8.44 -11.66 24.19
N GLU A 154 7.85 -10.70 24.87
CA GLU A 154 6.50 -10.80 25.40
C GLU A 154 5.46 -10.68 24.29
N LYS A 155 5.75 -9.86 23.26
CA LYS A 155 4.84 -9.53 22.18
C LYS A 155 5.56 -9.42 20.85
N ILE A 156 4.79 -9.66 19.77
CA ILE A 156 5.22 -9.44 18.40
C ILE A 156 4.25 -8.46 17.74
N PHE A 157 4.78 -7.44 17.09
CA PHE A 157 4.06 -6.55 16.19
C PHE A 157 4.53 -6.80 14.76
N CYS A 158 3.60 -7.01 13.80
CA CYS A 158 3.91 -7.19 12.39
C CYS A 158 3.37 -6.04 11.55
N SER A 159 4.27 -5.39 10.81
CA SER A 159 3.95 -4.22 9.98
C SER A 159 3.25 -4.55 8.66
N HIS A 160 3.25 -5.82 8.22
CA HIS A 160 2.67 -6.24 6.94
C HIS A 160 2.18 -7.68 6.96
N GLN A 161 0.87 -7.89 7.04
CA GLN A 161 0.21 -9.19 7.17
C GLN A 161 0.38 -10.13 5.96
N ARG A 162 0.88 -9.64 4.82
CA ARG A 162 1.02 -10.41 3.57
C ARG A 162 2.40 -11.01 3.36
N GLY A 163 3.37 -10.71 4.21
CA GLY A 163 4.71 -11.29 4.12
C GLY A 163 4.65 -12.82 4.17
N LEU A 164 5.30 -13.52 3.22
CA LEU A 164 5.19 -14.98 3.09
C LEU A 164 5.64 -15.72 4.35
N GLN A 165 6.72 -15.26 4.97
CA GLN A 165 7.30 -15.85 6.18
C GLN A 165 6.47 -15.58 7.45
N CYS A 166 5.61 -14.55 7.42
CA CYS A 166 4.85 -14.12 8.60
C CYS A 166 3.93 -15.22 9.12
N ALA A 167 3.33 -16.03 8.25
CA ALA A 167 2.48 -17.14 8.67
C ALA A 167 3.22 -18.12 9.59
N THR A 168 4.46 -18.48 9.25
CA THR A 168 5.27 -19.40 10.06
C THR A 168 5.77 -18.73 11.34
N ILE A 169 6.19 -17.47 11.30
CA ILE A 169 6.62 -16.72 12.48
C ILE A 169 5.47 -16.61 13.50
N PHE A 170 4.26 -16.31 13.04
CA PHE A 170 3.08 -16.23 13.91
C PHE A 170 2.63 -17.59 14.43
N ALA A 171 2.83 -18.68 13.67
CA ALA A 171 2.60 -20.03 14.15
C ALA A 171 3.54 -20.40 15.30
N VAL A 172 4.83 -20.02 15.20
CA VAL A 172 5.80 -20.19 16.29
C VAL A 172 5.42 -19.35 17.51
N ALA A 173 5.06 -18.08 17.30
CA ALA A 173 4.62 -17.19 18.38
C ALA A 173 3.44 -17.78 19.14
N GLN A 174 2.44 -18.30 18.44
CA GLN A 174 1.28 -18.97 19.01
C GLN A 174 1.68 -20.19 19.85
N ASP A 175 2.57 -21.04 19.31
CA ASP A 175 3.00 -22.27 19.97
C ASP A 175 3.88 -22.00 21.21
N LEU A 176 4.55 -20.83 21.26
CA LEU A 176 5.31 -20.35 22.43
C LEU A 176 4.48 -19.49 23.40
N GLY A 177 3.22 -19.20 23.09
CA GLY A 177 2.36 -18.35 23.93
C GLY A 177 2.71 -16.87 23.89
N ILE A 178 3.45 -16.41 22.85
CA ILE A 178 3.82 -15.03 22.65
C ILE A 178 2.64 -14.28 22.02
N LYS A 179 2.20 -13.17 22.63
CA LYS A 179 1.10 -12.34 22.11
C LYS A 179 1.47 -11.71 20.78
N SER A 180 0.53 -11.71 19.85
CA SER A 180 0.77 -11.28 18.48
C SER A 180 -0.23 -10.26 17.98
N THR A 181 0.28 -9.18 17.37
CA THR A 181 -0.52 -8.11 16.77
C THR A 181 -0.05 -7.89 15.33
N THR A 182 -0.99 -7.78 14.41
CA THR A 182 -0.69 -7.43 13.01
C THR A 182 -1.54 -6.26 12.55
N VAL A 183 -1.00 -5.44 11.67
CA VAL A 183 -1.77 -4.40 10.99
C VAL A 183 -2.27 -4.93 9.64
N ILE A 184 -3.43 -4.47 9.21
CA ILE A 184 -3.85 -4.58 7.81
C ILE A 184 -3.28 -3.38 7.09
N TYR A 185 -2.21 -3.64 6.30
CA TYR A 185 -1.32 -2.61 5.80
C TYR A 185 -1.99 -1.56 4.90
N SER A 186 -2.97 -1.95 4.09
CA SER A 186 -3.65 -1.06 3.16
C SER A 186 -5.15 -1.33 3.12
N TRP A 187 -5.92 -0.26 2.92
CA TRP A 187 -7.38 -0.28 2.89
C TRP A 187 -8.00 -1.17 1.79
N ASP A 188 -7.22 -1.56 0.80
CA ASP A 188 -7.61 -2.42 -0.31
C ASP A 188 -7.24 -3.89 -0.12
N ASN A 189 -6.65 -4.26 1.03
CA ASN A 189 -6.03 -5.57 1.20
C ASN A 189 -6.98 -6.71 1.55
N LEU A 190 -8.05 -6.43 2.29
CA LEU A 190 -8.93 -7.48 2.81
C LEU A 190 -9.64 -8.29 1.70
N PRO A 191 -10.21 -7.64 0.67
CA PRO A 191 -10.81 -8.38 -0.45
C PRO A 191 -9.82 -9.28 -1.22
N LYS A 192 -8.51 -8.94 -1.20
CA LYS A 192 -7.45 -9.62 -1.97
C LYS A 192 -7.04 -10.99 -1.42
N ALA A 193 -7.62 -11.44 -0.31
CA ALA A 193 -7.49 -12.79 0.24
C ALA A 193 -6.05 -13.28 0.52
N ARG A 194 -5.12 -12.38 0.85
CA ARG A 194 -3.69 -12.69 1.06
C ARG A 194 -3.26 -12.59 2.53
N MET A 195 -4.11 -12.98 3.47
CA MET A 195 -3.78 -13.03 4.90
C MET A 195 -3.71 -14.48 5.37
N ALA A 196 -2.50 -15.04 5.38
CA ALA A 196 -2.25 -16.42 5.79
C ALA A 196 -1.88 -16.57 7.28
N LEU A 197 -1.42 -15.51 7.93
CA LEU A 197 -1.11 -15.50 9.36
C LEU A 197 -2.39 -15.47 10.22
N ARG A 198 -2.24 -15.91 11.48
CA ARG A 198 -3.27 -15.80 12.52
C ARG A 198 -2.68 -15.08 13.71
N ALA A 199 -3.31 -13.97 14.14
CA ALA A 199 -2.87 -13.11 15.22
C ALA A 199 -3.87 -13.09 16.39
N ASP A 200 -3.41 -12.62 17.54
CA ASP A 200 -4.30 -12.32 18.67
C ASP A 200 -5.07 -11.01 18.43
N ASN A 201 -4.40 -10.01 17.81
CA ASN A 201 -5.01 -8.74 17.48
C ASN A 201 -4.74 -8.35 16.00
N TYR A 202 -5.75 -7.76 15.37
CA TYR A 202 -5.71 -7.21 14.02
C TYR A 202 -6.05 -5.73 14.08
N LEU A 203 -5.15 -4.88 13.58
CA LEU A 203 -5.34 -3.44 13.55
C LEU A 203 -5.80 -3.02 12.16
N VAL A 204 -6.91 -2.33 12.09
CA VAL A 204 -7.52 -1.82 10.85
C VAL A 204 -7.66 -0.31 10.91
N TRP A 205 -7.76 0.35 9.77
CA TRP A 205 -7.77 1.81 9.71
C TRP A 205 -9.11 2.40 10.16
N SER A 206 -10.24 1.77 9.78
CA SER A 206 -11.57 2.35 9.92
C SER A 206 -12.64 1.30 10.17
N GLU A 207 -13.85 1.78 10.48
CA GLU A 207 -15.06 0.92 10.56
C GLU A 207 -15.32 0.20 9.23
N TYR A 208 -15.05 0.85 8.10
CA TYR A 208 -15.20 0.22 6.79
C TYR A 208 -14.35 -1.06 6.70
N MET A 209 -13.08 -0.99 7.09
CA MET A 209 -12.20 -2.16 7.09
C MET A 209 -12.58 -3.19 8.15
N LYS A 210 -13.11 -2.77 9.31
CA LYS A 210 -13.62 -3.70 10.32
C LYS A 210 -14.81 -4.50 9.79
N ASN A 211 -15.72 -3.85 9.08
CA ASN A 211 -16.84 -4.52 8.40
C ASN A 211 -16.32 -5.47 7.28
N GLU A 212 -15.29 -5.09 6.54
CA GLU A 212 -14.64 -5.99 5.58
C GLU A 212 -14.00 -7.21 6.26
N MET A 213 -13.43 -7.08 7.46
CA MET A 213 -12.95 -8.22 8.24
C MET A 213 -14.09 -9.19 8.58
N GLU A 214 -15.23 -8.68 9.01
CA GLU A 214 -16.43 -9.50 9.30
C GLU A 214 -16.92 -10.25 8.05
N ILE A 215 -16.93 -9.57 6.89
CA ILE A 215 -17.43 -10.13 5.64
C ILE A 215 -16.48 -11.18 5.07
N TYR A 216 -15.17 -10.88 5.01
CA TYR A 216 -14.19 -11.71 4.29
C TYR A 216 -13.46 -12.72 5.15
N TYR A 217 -13.45 -12.52 6.48
CA TYR A 217 -12.79 -13.37 7.46
C TYR A 217 -13.68 -13.64 8.68
N PRO A 218 -14.91 -14.19 8.46
CA PRO A 218 -15.91 -14.36 9.53
C PRO A 218 -15.50 -15.33 10.66
N GLU A 219 -14.40 -16.08 10.47
CA GLU A 219 -13.79 -16.92 11.50
C GLU A 219 -12.98 -16.12 12.53
N ILE A 220 -12.66 -14.86 12.26
CA ILE A 220 -11.93 -14.00 13.18
C ILE A 220 -12.96 -13.28 14.06
N ASP A 221 -12.83 -13.48 15.36
CA ASP A 221 -13.66 -12.79 16.35
C ASP A 221 -13.43 -11.27 16.26
N LEU A 222 -14.50 -10.49 16.07
CA LEU A 222 -14.43 -9.04 15.96
C LEU A 222 -13.90 -8.34 17.22
N SER A 223 -13.92 -9.01 18.37
CA SER A 223 -13.25 -8.52 19.59
C SER A 223 -11.73 -8.42 19.45
N LYS A 224 -11.14 -9.14 18.48
CA LYS A 224 -9.71 -9.10 18.12
C LYS A 224 -9.39 -8.07 17.05
N VAL A 225 -10.39 -7.38 16.48
CA VAL A 225 -10.24 -6.41 15.41
C VAL A 225 -10.42 -5.01 15.97
N HIS A 226 -9.34 -4.23 15.98
CA HIS A 226 -9.28 -2.92 16.61
C HIS A 226 -9.09 -1.83 15.55
N ILE A 227 -9.90 -0.79 15.62
CA ILE A 227 -9.78 0.38 14.74
C ILE A 227 -8.75 1.31 15.37
N THR A 228 -7.69 1.61 14.61
CA THR A 228 -6.58 2.44 15.08
C THR A 228 -6.32 3.65 14.20
N GLY A 229 -6.96 3.75 13.04
CA GLY A 229 -6.49 4.66 11.99
C GLY A 229 -5.22 4.14 11.32
N THR A 230 -4.60 4.98 10.49
CA THR A 230 -3.31 4.69 9.84
C THR A 230 -2.33 5.83 10.02
N PRO A 231 -1.14 5.59 10.60
CA PRO A 231 -0.20 6.66 10.91
C PRO A 231 0.48 7.27 9.68
N GLN A 232 0.30 6.68 8.49
CA GLN A 232 0.90 7.18 7.25
C GLN A 232 0.45 8.59 6.87
N PHE A 233 -0.69 9.07 7.41
CA PHE A 233 -1.22 10.41 7.15
C PHE A 233 -0.92 11.41 8.27
N GLU A 234 -0.36 11.00 9.41
CA GLU A 234 0.04 11.93 10.49
C GLU A 234 1.11 12.92 10.03
N CYS A 235 1.94 12.54 9.06
CA CYS A 235 2.99 13.41 8.53
C CYS A 235 2.45 14.73 7.93
N TYR A 236 1.18 14.78 7.50
CA TYR A 236 0.53 15.98 6.97
C TYR A 236 0.12 16.99 8.04
N GLU A 237 0.04 16.58 9.31
CA GLU A 237 -0.27 17.46 10.44
C GLU A 237 0.98 18.21 10.94
N ASN A 238 2.18 17.80 10.56
CA ASN A 238 3.44 18.42 10.97
C ASN A 238 3.97 19.35 9.87
N SER A 239 3.94 20.67 10.14
CA SER A 239 4.46 21.71 9.24
C SER A 239 5.95 21.57 8.92
N ASP A 240 6.75 20.90 9.78
CA ASP A 240 8.19 20.68 9.55
C ASP A 240 8.45 19.72 8.38
N ASN A 241 7.41 19.02 7.92
CA ASN A 241 7.46 18.20 6.72
C ASN A 241 7.21 19.00 5.42
N ILE A 242 6.86 20.29 5.51
CA ILE A 242 6.71 21.15 4.35
C ILE A 242 8.07 21.80 4.04
N ILE A 243 8.65 21.46 2.90
CA ILE A 243 9.89 22.07 2.39
C ILE A 243 9.60 23.55 2.11
N ASN A 244 10.56 24.43 2.46
CA ASN A 244 10.44 25.85 2.14
C ASN A 244 10.11 26.04 0.64
N LYS A 245 9.19 26.98 0.31
CA LYS A 245 8.67 27.19 -1.05
C LYS A 245 9.80 27.46 -2.05
N GLU A 246 10.72 28.35 -1.69
CA GLU A 246 11.84 28.74 -2.55
C GLU A 246 12.68 27.50 -2.90
N VAL A 247 13.03 26.70 -1.87
CA VAL A 247 13.84 25.49 -2.02
C VAL A 247 13.10 24.44 -2.86
N PHE A 248 11.80 24.23 -2.62
CA PHE A 248 11.00 23.26 -3.38
C PHE A 248 10.93 23.63 -4.86
N TYR A 249 10.59 24.87 -5.16
CA TYR A 249 10.45 25.34 -6.54
C TYR A 249 11.80 25.37 -7.29
N GLU A 250 12.87 25.76 -6.63
CA GLU A 250 14.22 25.73 -7.19
C GLU A 250 14.70 24.29 -7.46
N THR A 251 14.52 23.39 -6.48
CA THR A 251 14.96 21.99 -6.60
C THR A 251 14.33 21.28 -7.79
N TYR A 252 13.05 21.54 -8.06
CA TYR A 252 12.32 20.89 -9.14
C TYR A 252 12.17 21.76 -10.39
N ASN A 253 12.90 22.90 -10.46
CA ASN A 253 12.88 23.83 -11.58
C ASN A 253 11.46 24.27 -11.96
N LEU A 254 10.68 24.68 -10.94
CA LEU A 254 9.29 25.12 -11.07
C LEU A 254 9.20 26.64 -11.11
N ASP A 255 8.23 27.14 -11.88
CA ASP A 255 7.89 28.54 -11.95
C ASP A 255 6.87 28.89 -10.85
N LYS A 256 7.17 29.91 -10.02
CA LYS A 256 6.35 30.32 -8.87
C LYS A 256 5.05 31.04 -9.28
N ASP A 257 5.00 31.55 -10.51
CA ASP A 257 3.88 32.30 -11.04
C ASP A 257 2.87 31.42 -11.80
N LYS A 258 3.23 30.13 -12.02
CA LYS A 258 2.36 29.16 -12.69
C LYS A 258 1.60 28.29 -11.70
N LYS A 259 0.38 27.92 -12.08
CA LYS A 259 -0.38 26.86 -11.39
C LYS A 259 0.32 25.52 -11.54
N LEU A 260 0.39 24.76 -10.46
CA LEU A 260 1.09 23.48 -10.43
C LEU A 260 0.11 22.30 -10.44
N ILE A 261 0.14 21.51 -11.50
CA ILE A 261 -0.61 20.27 -11.62
C ILE A 261 0.33 19.13 -11.21
N CYS A 262 -0.02 18.34 -10.20
CA CYS A 262 0.67 17.08 -9.94
C CYS A 262 0.05 15.98 -10.80
N PHE A 263 0.85 15.35 -11.66
CA PHE A 263 0.45 14.09 -12.29
C PHE A 263 1.06 12.94 -11.49
N SER A 264 0.21 12.15 -10.83
CA SER A 264 0.65 10.99 -10.05
C SER A 264 0.54 9.73 -10.89
N GLY A 265 1.68 9.27 -11.43
CA GLY A 265 1.75 8.04 -12.20
C GLY A 265 1.68 6.80 -11.30
N ASP A 266 0.96 5.78 -11.74
CA ASP A 266 0.84 4.49 -11.09
C ASP A 266 1.89 3.47 -11.60
N ASP A 267 1.87 2.24 -11.11
CA ASP A 267 2.68 1.17 -11.67
C ASP A 267 2.12 0.65 -13.02
N VAL A 268 2.97 -0.05 -13.77
CA VAL A 268 2.64 -0.55 -15.11
C VAL A 268 1.42 -1.51 -15.12
N LEU A 269 1.18 -2.23 -14.04
CA LEU A 269 0.07 -3.19 -13.98
C LEU A 269 -1.25 -2.51 -13.63
N THR A 270 -1.18 -1.46 -12.82
CA THR A 270 -2.36 -0.69 -12.39
C THR A 270 -2.82 0.25 -13.50
N SER A 271 -1.90 1.01 -14.09
CA SER A 271 -2.22 1.95 -15.18
C SER A 271 -1.15 1.91 -16.29
N PRO A 272 -1.28 0.99 -17.25
CA PRO A 272 -0.27 0.82 -18.31
C PRO A 272 -0.18 2.00 -19.28
N ASP A 273 -1.23 2.81 -19.39
CA ASP A 273 -1.33 3.93 -20.32
C ASP A 273 -1.04 5.32 -19.70
N ASP A 274 -0.59 5.40 -18.43
CA ASP A 274 -0.27 6.67 -17.76
C ASP A 274 0.61 7.63 -18.55
N PRO A 275 1.69 7.19 -19.26
CA PRO A 275 2.46 8.11 -20.07
C PRO A 275 1.64 8.81 -21.17
N LYS A 276 0.63 8.13 -21.72
CA LYS A 276 -0.26 8.70 -22.75
C LYS A 276 -1.25 9.69 -22.13
N TYR A 277 -1.75 9.40 -20.92
CA TYR A 277 -2.59 10.35 -20.20
C TYR A 277 -1.81 11.62 -19.82
N LEU A 278 -0.56 11.48 -19.39
CA LEU A 278 0.31 12.64 -19.15
C LEU A 278 0.56 13.43 -20.45
N GLU A 279 0.78 12.75 -21.57
CA GLU A 279 0.93 13.37 -22.89
C GLU A 279 -0.36 14.10 -23.31
N ASP A 280 -1.53 13.52 -23.04
CA ASP A 280 -2.81 14.16 -23.33
C ASP A 280 -2.96 15.48 -22.56
N VAL A 281 -2.68 15.49 -21.24
CA VAL A 281 -2.73 16.70 -20.42
C VAL A 281 -1.77 17.76 -20.94
N ALA A 282 -0.51 17.41 -21.24
CA ALA A 282 0.48 18.33 -21.75
C ALA A 282 0.08 18.90 -23.13
N THR A 283 -0.41 18.04 -24.01
CA THR A 283 -0.84 18.44 -25.37
C THR A 283 -2.01 19.40 -25.34
N GLU A 284 -3.03 19.12 -24.52
CA GLU A 284 -4.22 19.99 -24.44
C GLU A 284 -3.91 21.34 -23.79
N LEU A 285 -3.01 21.40 -22.80
CA LEU A 285 -2.54 22.67 -22.22
C LEU A 285 -1.85 23.54 -23.28
N ILE A 286 -0.96 22.97 -24.09
CA ILE A 286 -0.25 23.68 -25.16
C ILE A 286 -1.23 24.15 -26.25
N LYS A 287 -2.13 23.27 -26.72
CA LYS A 287 -3.14 23.65 -27.73
C LYS A 287 -4.04 24.80 -27.28
N ALA A 288 -4.33 24.85 -25.99
CA ALA A 288 -5.13 25.94 -25.39
C ALA A 288 -4.31 27.21 -25.13
N GLY A 289 -2.98 27.22 -25.36
CA GLY A 289 -2.09 28.35 -25.03
C GLY A 289 -1.97 28.61 -23.53
N LEU A 290 -2.10 27.57 -22.71
CA LEU A 290 -2.09 27.64 -21.25
C LEU A 290 -0.76 27.18 -20.62
N ASP A 291 0.22 26.79 -21.41
CA ASP A 291 1.56 26.39 -20.96
C ASP A 291 2.36 27.53 -20.31
N ASN A 292 1.92 28.77 -20.49
CA ASN A 292 2.42 29.93 -19.76
C ASN A 292 1.76 30.15 -18.39
N GLN A 293 0.62 29.50 -18.09
CA GLN A 293 -0.16 29.63 -16.84
C GLN A 293 -0.05 28.38 -15.97
N TYR A 294 0.20 27.23 -16.57
CA TYR A 294 0.27 25.94 -15.89
C TYR A 294 1.63 25.29 -16.11
N GLN A 295 1.99 24.42 -15.18
CA GLN A 295 3.13 23.49 -15.26
C GLN A 295 2.73 22.16 -14.62
N ILE A 296 3.41 21.07 -14.98
CA ILE A 296 3.12 19.74 -14.51
C ILE A 296 4.31 19.21 -13.72
N LEU A 297 4.06 18.73 -12.51
CA LEU A 297 5.03 17.97 -11.73
C LEU A 297 4.66 16.49 -11.77
N LEU A 298 5.46 15.69 -12.47
CA LEU A 298 5.30 14.25 -12.53
C LEU A 298 5.87 13.61 -11.26
N ARG A 299 5.01 12.93 -10.50
CA ARG A 299 5.42 12.03 -9.43
C ARG A 299 5.17 10.59 -9.86
N ARG A 300 6.24 9.85 -10.13
CA ARG A 300 6.16 8.43 -10.51
C ARG A 300 5.86 7.57 -9.29
N CYS A 301 5.13 6.46 -9.50
CA CYS A 301 5.03 5.42 -8.49
C CYS A 301 6.43 4.89 -8.14
N PRO A 302 6.79 4.77 -6.85
CA PRO A 302 8.15 4.34 -6.45
C PRO A 302 8.58 2.99 -7.00
N VAL A 303 7.64 2.06 -7.21
CA VAL A 303 7.93 0.73 -7.76
C VAL A 303 8.01 0.71 -9.30
N ASP A 304 7.66 1.80 -9.98
CA ASP A 304 7.78 1.92 -11.42
C ASP A 304 9.17 2.41 -11.84
N VAL A 305 10.07 1.48 -12.04
CA VAL A 305 11.44 1.71 -12.53
C VAL A 305 11.57 1.46 -14.04
N SER A 306 10.46 1.42 -14.78
CA SER A 306 10.44 1.01 -16.20
C SER A 306 11.00 2.06 -17.16
N GLY A 307 11.09 3.33 -16.77
CA GLY A 307 11.47 4.43 -17.65
C GLY A 307 10.41 4.83 -18.68
N ARG A 308 9.17 4.30 -18.58
CA ARG A 308 8.10 4.50 -19.58
C ARG A 308 7.64 5.97 -19.73
N PHE A 309 7.94 6.82 -18.77
CA PHE A 309 7.63 8.25 -18.84
C PHE A 309 8.72 9.09 -19.51
N ASP A 310 9.93 8.55 -19.74
CA ASP A 310 11.10 9.32 -20.15
C ASP A 310 10.92 10.01 -21.51
N GLU A 311 10.19 9.38 -22.43
CA GLU A 311 9.92 9.94 -23.75
C GLU A 311 8.99 11.15 -23.66
N VAL A 312 7.89 11.05 -22.92
CA VAL A 312 6.92 12.15 -22.77
C VAL A 312 7.53 13.31 -21.98
N VAL A 313 8.31 13.03 -20.93
CA VAL A 313 9.00 14.08 -20.16
C VAL A 313 9.99 14.84 -21.06
N ARG A 314 10.82 14.13 -21.84
CA ARG A 314 11.75 14.77 -22.76
C ARG A 314 11.05 15.60 -23.84
N LYS A 315 9.93 15.11 -24.37
CA LYS A 315 9.14 15.81 -25.39
C LYS A 315 8.55 17.14 -24.88
N TYR A 316 8.15 17.16 -23.61
CA TYR A 316 7.46 18.31 -22.99
C TYR A 316 8.26 18.91 -21.82
N GLN A 317 9.58 18.88 -21.88
CA GLN A 317 10.48 19.26 -20.77
C GLN A 317 10.29 20.69 -20.25
N GLU A 318 9.75 21.61 -21.05
CA GLU A 318 9.46 22.97 -20.62
C GLU A 318 8.21 23.03 -19.74
N LEU A 319 7.24 22.14 -19.95
CA LEU A 319 5.98 22.06 -19.24
C LEU A 319 5.99 21.03 -18.12
N ILE A 320 6.67 19.87 -18.31
CA ILE A 320 6.71 18.77 -17.38
C ILE A 320 8.05 18.78 -16.62
N LYS A 321 7.97 18.82 -15.30
CA LYS A 321 9.09 18.63 -14.38
C LYS A 321 8.87 17.35 -13.59
N GLU A 322 9.95 16.77 -13.05
CA GLU A 322 9.86 15.50 -12.32
C GLU A 322 10.22 15.67 -10.85
N SER A 323 9.45 15.02 -9.97
CA SER A 323 9.80 14.79 -8.58
C SER A 323 9.96 13.29 -8.33
N PRO A 324 11.16 12.73 -8.63
CA PRO A 324 11.37 11.29 -8.48
C PRO A 324 11.23 10.89 -7.00
N PRO A 325 10.67 9.70 -6.72
CA PRO A 325 10.61 9.19 -5.36
C PRO A 325 12.01 9.04 -4.76
N LEU A 326 12.20 9.55 -3.55
CA LEU A 326 13.45 9.43 -2.81
C LEU A 326 13.43 8.14 -1.97
N TRP A 327 13.58 7.01 -2.65
CA TRP A 327 13.56 5.69 -2.05
C TRP A 327 14.94 5.04 -2.08
N ASN A 328 15.24 4.25 -1.07
CA ASN A 328 16.40 3.36 -1.09
C ASN A 328 16.07 2.15 -1.98
N PHE A 329 16.64 2.14 -3.18
CA PHE A 329 16.60 1.02 -4.10
C PHE A 329 17.91 0.24 -3.92
N ASN A 330 17.92 -0.76 -3.04
CA ASN A 330 19.12 -1.57 -2.83
C ASN A 330 19.65 -2.23 -4.11
N GLN A 331 20.90 -2.72 -4.06
CA GLN A 331 21.59 -3.29 -5.23
C GLN A 331 20.81 -4.44 -5.91
N ASN A 332 20.00 -5.17 -5.17
CA ASN A 332 19.25 -6.33 -5.67
C ASN A 332 17.89 -5.96 -6.27
N LYS A 333 17.46 -4.69 -6.22
CA LYS A 333 16.14 -4.20 -6.71
C LYS A 333 14.97 -5.09 -6.25
N ASN A 334 15.11 -5.76 -5.11
CA ASN A 334 14.04 -6.56 -4.54
C ASN A 334 13.06 -5.60 -3.86
N TRP A 335 11.82 -5.56 -4.31
CA TRP A 335 10.79 -4.69 -3.76
C TRP A 335 10.56 -4.91 -2.25
N GLU A 336 10.88 -6.10 -1.72
CA GLU A 336 10.76 -6.41 -0.29
C GLU A 336 11.74 -5.63 0.58
N THR A 337 12.82 -5.12 0.00
CA THR A 337 13.87 -4.41 0.73
C THR A 337 13.97 -2.93 0.40
N ILE A 338 13.18 -2.44 -0.56
CA ILE A 338 13.08 -1.00 -0.85
C ILE A 338 12.21 -0.30 0.18
N TYR A 339 12.57 0.92 0.54
CA TYR A 339 11.79 1.74 1.47
C TYR A 339 12.00 3.24 1.19
N PRO A 340 11.01 4.10 1.52
CA PRO A 340 11.16 5.54 1.35
C PRO A 340 12.18 6.10 2.36
N LEU A 341 12.97 7.08 1.94
CA LEU A 341 13.77 7.91 2.85
C LEU A 341 12.87 8.90 3.59
N VAL A 342 13.36 9.48 4.68
CA VAL A 342 12.61 10.52 5.43
C VAL A 342 12.36 11.75 4.54
N GLU A 343 13.31 12.07 3.67
CA GLU A 343 13.21 13.15 2.68
C GLU A 343 12.06 12.93 1.69
N ASP A 344 11.71 11.66 1.37
CA ASP A 344 10.58 11.36 0.52
C ASP A 344 9.24 11.71 1.18
N VAL A 345 9.14 11.55 2.50
CA VAL A 345 7.95 12.00 3.25
C VAL A 345 7.78 13.51 3.11
N LYS A 346 8.85 14.28 3.29
CA LYS A 346 8.82 15.75 3.11
C LYS A 346 8.50 16.14 1.67
N LEU A 347 9.06 15.41 0.70
CA LEU A 347 8.76 15.64 -0.72
C LEU A 347 7.29 15.38 -1.03
N LEU A 348 6.72 14.27 -0.54
CA LEU A 348 5.32 13.92 -0.75
C LEU A 348 4.38 14.96 -0.13
N VAL A 349 4.62 15.34 1.14
CA VAL A 349 3.85 16.37 1.86
C VAL A 349 3.93 17.70 1.12
N SER A 350 5.13 18.13 0.70
CA SER A 350 5.32 19.40 -0.02
C SER A 350 4.67 19.38 -1.40
N THR A 351 4.71 18.25 -2.11
CA THR A 351 4.02 18.09 -3.41
C THR A 351 2.51 18.28 -3.24
N ALA A 352 1.89 17.63 -2.25
CA ALA A 352 0.47 17.80 -1.97
C ALA A 352 0.11 19.22 -1.47
N TYR A 353 1.04 19.88 -0.76
CA TYR A 353 0.84 21.23 -0.26
C TYR A 353 0.90 22.30 -1.36
N TYR A 354 1.92 22.24 -2.24
CA TYR A 354 2.18 23.27 -3.23
C TYR A 354 1.43 23.07 -4.55
N ALA A 355 1.15 21.84 -4.94
CA ALA A 355 0.34 21.65 -6.15
C ALA A 355 -1.11 22.07 -5.92
N ASP A 356 -1.73 22.59 -6.98
CA ASP A 356 -3.11 23.08 -6.95
C ASP A 356 -4.12 21.96 -7.15
N VAL A 357 -3.74 20.90 -7.88
CA VAL A 357 -4.59 19.75 -8.21
C VAL A 357 -3.73 18.51 -8.47
N VAL A 358 -4.27 17.31 -8.19
CA VAL A 358 -3.66 16.05 -8.62
C VAL A 358 -4.51 15.36 -9.68
N ILE A 359 -3.84 14.80 -10.70
CA ILE A 359 -4.45 13.99 -11.78
C ILE A 359 -3.85 12.58 -11.73
N ASN A 360 -4.69 11.56 -11.72
CA ASN A 360 -4.24 10.16 -11.71
C ASN A 360 -5.35 9.17 -12.12
N VAL A 361 -5.02 7.88 -12.16
CA VAL A 361 -5.97 6.77 -12.38
C VAL A 361 -6.22 6.06 -11.05
N GLY A 362 -7.12 6.61 -10.22
CA GLY A 362 -7.58 5.94 -8.98
C GLY A 362 -6.52 5.77 -7.88
N SER A 363 -5.51 6.65 -7.85
CA SER A 363 -4.45 6.59 -6.84
C SER A 363 -4.89 7.10 -5.47
N THR A 364 -4.29 6.53 -4.41
CA THR A 364 -4.44 7.01 -3.02
C THR A 364 -3.93 8.43 -2.80
N MET A 365 -3.18 9.00 -3.76
CA MET A 365 -2.79 10.41 -3.76
C MET A 365 -3.99 11.37 -3.64
N ALA A 366 -5.20 10.92 -3.95
CA ALA A 366 -6.42 11.66 -3.68
C ALA A 366 -6.56 12.04 -2.20
N PHE A 367 -6.23 11.11 -1.29
CA PHE A 367 -6.25 11.37 0.16
C PHE A 367 -5.10 12.26 0.60
N ASP A 368 -3.90 12.09 0.02
CA ASP A 368 -2.74 12.95 0.31
C ASP A 368 -3.06 14.43 -0.01
N PHE A 369 -3.70 14.68 -1.14
CA PHE A 369 -4.14 16.03 -1.54
C PHE A 369 -5.31 16.55 -0.69
N ALA A 370 -6.20 15.67 -0.27
CA ALA A 370 -7.31 16.03 0.62
C ALA A 370 -6.84 16.57 1.97
N MET A 371 -5.65 16.17 2.46
CA MET A 371 -5.07 16.74 3.69
C MET A 371 -4.91 18.26 3.61
N PHE A 372 -4.65 18.79 2.42
CA PHE A 372 -4.54 20.23 2.16
C PHE A 372 -5.75 20.82 1.43
N LYS A 373 -6.88 20.12 1.43
CA LYS A 373 -8.13 20.55 0.75
C LYS A 373 -7.94 20.77 -0.75
N LYS A 374 -7.01 20.06 -1.37
CA LYS A 374 -6.73 20.14 -2.80
C LYS A 374 -7.59 19.13 -3.56
N PRO A 375 -8.10 19.50 -4.75
CA PRO A 375 -8.91 18.61 -5.58
C PRO A 375 -8.10 17.49 -6.22
N CYS A 376 -8.80 16.39 -6.49
CA CYS A 376 -8.27 15.27 -7.26
C CYS A 376 -9.12 15.04 -8.50
N ILE A 377 -8.47 14.89 -9.65
CA ILE A 377 -9.08 14.49 -10.92
C ILE A 377 -8.75 13.03 -11.17
N PHE A 378 -9.78 12.19 -11.30
CA PHE A 378 -9.65 10.80 -11.73
C PHE A 378 -9.89 10.68 -13.22
N ILE A 379 -8.89 10.16 -13.94
CA ILE A 379 -8.98 9.88 -15.39
C ILE A 379 -9.94 8.71 -15.57
N ASN A 380 -10.99 8.90 -16.37
CA ASN A 380 -12.07 7.93 -16.58
C ASN A 380 -12.39 7.73 -18.07
N TYR A 381 -11.35 7.70 -18.90
CA TYR A 381 -11.48 7.35 -20.32
C TYR A 381 -10.33 6.43 -20.75
N ASP A 382 -10.62 5.52 -21.65
CA ASP A 382 -9.62 4.64 -22.24
C ASP A 382 -8.85 5.33 -23.36
N GLN A 383 -7.58 5.01 -23.52
CA GLN A 383 -6.79 5.42 -24.66
C GLN A 383 -7.26 4.66 -25.93
N GLU A 384 -7.28 5.34 -27.09
CA GLU A 384 -7.62 4.70 -28.37
C GLU A 384 -6.64 3.55 -28.71
N LYS A 385 -5.36 3.75 -28.45
CA LYS A 385 -4.31 2.75 -28.64
C LYS A 385 -3.78 2.33 -27.27
N LYS A 386 -4.33 1.27 -26.70
CA LYS A 386 -3.93 0.75 -25.39
C LYS A 386 -2.60 0.01 -25.45
N ASN A 387 -1.78 0.14 -24.42
CA ASN A 387 -0.56 -0.68 -24.24
C ASN A 387 -0.91 -2.13 -23.86
N VAL A 388 -2.02 -2.31 -23.14
CA VAL A 388 -2.57 -3.62 -22.78
C VAL A 388 -4.01 -3.68 -23.29
N GLN A 389 -4.27 -4.54 -24.31
CA GLN A 389 -5.54 -4.54 -25.05
C GLN A 389 -6.76 -4.77 -24.15
N ASP A 390 -6.65 -5.69 -23.19
CA ASP A 390 -7.77 -6.06 -22.31
C ASP A 390 -7.89 -5.20 -21.05
N TRP A 391 -6.99 -4.20 -20.88
CA TRP A 391 -7.07 -3.25 -19.78
C TRP A 391 -8.08 -2.13 -20.08
N SER A 392 -8.81 -1.69 -19.05
CA SER A 392 -9.69 -0.52 -19.14
C SER A 392 -9.68 0.23 -17.83
N VAL A 393 -9.67 1.55 -17.89
CA VAL A 393 -9.76 2.41 -16.71
C VAL A 393 -11.05 2.16 -15.92
N ASN A 394 -12.13 1.79 -16.59
CA ASN A 394 -13.41 1.49 -15.94
C ASN A 394 -13.31 0.33 -14.93
N ILE A 395 -12.42 -0.65 -15.17
CA ILE A 395 -12.21 -1.77 -14.25
C ILE A 395 -11.62 -1.28 -12.93
N ILE A 396 -10.78 -0.25 -12.96
CA ILE A 396 -10.12 0.30 -11.75
C ILE A 396 -11.17 0.80 -10.76
N TYR A 397 -12.14 1.58 -11.23
CA TYR A 397 -13.17 2.17 -10.35
C TYR A 397 -14.25 1.19 -9.91
N GLU A 398 -14.27 -0.02 -10.47
CA GLU A 398 -15.10 -1.12 -10.02
C GLU A 398 -14.43 -1.99 -8.94
N PHE A 399 -13.15 -1.75 -8.63
CA PHE A 399 -12.46 -2.47 -7.54
C PHE A 399 -13.17 -2.25 -6.21
N GLN A 400 -13.17 -3.31 -5.39
CA GLN A 400 -13.96 -3.35 -4.15
C GLN A 400 -13.70 -2.18 -3.22
N HIS A 401 -12.46 -1.73 -3.11
CA HIS A 401 -12.11 -0.63 -2.21
C HIS A 401 -12.74 0.71 -2.62
N PHE A 402 -13.04 0.96 -3.92
CA PHE A 402 -13.76 2.16 -4.35
C PHE A 402 -15.24 2.17 -3.95
N LYS A 403 -15.82 1.03 -3.55
CA LYS A 403 -17.16 0.99 -2.95
C LYS A 403 -17.23 1.70 -1.59
N SER A 404 -16.08 2.02 -0.98
CA SER A 404 -15.98 2.88 0.21
C SER A 404 -16.34 4.34 -0.05
N MET A 405 -16.35 4.79 -1.33
CA MET A 405 -16.64 6.17 -1.70
C MET A 405 -18.14 6.46 -1.52
N PRO A 406 -18.54 7.29 -0.53
CA PRO A 406 -19.97 7.52 -0.24
C PRO A 406 -20.64 8.38 -1.30
N ASN A 407 -19.88 9.24 -1.96
CA ASN A 407 -20.35 10.15 -3.00
C ASN A 407 -19.33 10.26 -4.13
N LYS A 408 -19.76 10.02 -5.36
CA LYS A 408 -18.89 10.13 -6.56
C LYS A 408 -18.28 11.53 -6.75
N ASN A 409 -18.88 12.56 -6.16
CA ASN A 409 -18.35 13.93 -6.18
C ASN A 409 -17.14 14.13 -5.24
N ALA A 410 -16.67 13.10 -4.54
CA ALA A 410 -15.43 13.15 -3.77
C ALA A 410 -14.21 13.48 -4.66
N VAL A 411 -14.27 13.09 -5.91
CA VAL A 411 -13.28 13.40 -6.95
C VAL A 411 -13.95 14.01 -8.16
N ILE A 412 -13.16 14.63 -9.03
CA ILE A 412 -13.63 15.16 -10.29
C ILE A 412 -13.29 14.14 -11.39
N TRP A 413 -14.29 13.77 -12.18
CA TRP A 413 -14.15 12.73 -13.20
C TRP A 413 -13.80 13.35 -14.55
N LEU A 414 -12.65 13.01 -15.10
CA LEU A 414 -12.24 13.35 -16.45
C LEU A 414 -12.67 12.21 -17.39
N ASN A 415 -13.83 12.38 -18.03
CA ASN A 415 -14.43 11.30 -18.83
C ASN A 415 -14.02 11.32 -20.30
N ASN A 416 -13.38 12.40 -20.76
CA ASN A 416 -12.97 12.56 -22.15
C ASN A 416 -11.73 13.44 -22.25
N LYS A 417 -10.81 13.09 -23.16
CA LYS A 417 -9.61 13.89 -23.44
C LYS A 417 -9.92 15.35 -23.78
N ASN A 418 -11.00 15.61 -24.51
CA ASN A 418 -11.36 16.98 -24.93
C ASN A 418 -11.88 17.84 -23.76
N GLU A 419 -12.15 17.25 -22.60
CA GLU A 419 -12.63 17.92 -21.40
C GLU A 419 -11.48 18.31 -20.44
N ILE A 420 -10.21 17.97 -20.75
CA ILE A 420 -9.06 18.17 -19.86
C ILE A 420 -8.99 19.61 -19.34
N ILE A 421 -9.06 20.59 -20.21
CA ILE A 421 -8.92 22.01 -19.84
C ILE A 421 -10.09 22.46 -18.95
N GLU A 422 -11.31 22.10 -19.33
CA GLU A 422 -12.50 22.48 -18.55
C GLU A 422 -12.49 21.75 -17.19
N THR A 423 -12.13 20.47 -17.17
CA THR A 423 -12.02 19.70 -15.92
C THR A 423 -10.98 20.29 -14.97
N ILE A 424 -9.82 20.74 -15.47
CA ILE A 424 -8.82 21.43 -14.65
C ILE A 424 -9.39 22.74 -14.10
N ARG A 425 -10.07 23.57 -14.91
CA ARG A 425 -10.68 24.82 -14.45
C ARG A 425 -11.72 24.56 -13.37
N VAL A 426 -12.67 23.68 -13.64
CA VAL A 426 -13.71 23.30 -12.67
C VAL A 426 -13.10 22.77 -11.37
N SER A 427 -12.00 22.04 -11.45
CA SER A 427 -11.33 21.52 -10.24
C SER A 427 -10.73 22.63 -9.37
N LEU A 428 -10.22 23.70 -9.99
CA LEU A 428 -9.59 24.80 -9.27
C LEU A 428 -10.61 25.81 -8.72
N ASP A 429 -11.75 25.95 -9.37
CA ASP A 429 -12.82 26.89 -9.00
C ASP A 429 -13.89 26.23 -8.13
N GLY A 430 -13.96 24.90 -8.12
CA GLY A 430 -14.99 24.12 -7.43
C GLY A 430 -14.68 23.85 -5.96
N ASP A 431 -15.71 23.49 -5.20
CA ASP A 431 -15.60 23.01 -3.82
C ASP A 431 -16.22 21.61 -3.69
N ASN A 432 -15.40 20.60 -3.91
CA ASN A 432 -15.77 19.21 -3.67
C ASN A 432 -15.20 18.66 -2.33
N TYR A 433 -14.58 19.53 -1.54
CA TYR A 433 -13.86 19.12 -0.32
C TYR A 433 -14.75 18.42 0.69
N ALA A 434 -16.01 18.82 0.85
CA ALA A 434 -16.93 18.18 1.80
C ALA A 434 -17.15 16.69 1.47
N ALA A 435 -17.34 16.33 0.19
CA ALA A 435 -17.49 14.96 -0.25
C ALA A 435 -16.19 14.16 -0.13
N MET A 436 -15.05 14.76 -0.47
CA MET A 436 -13.73 14.17 -0.33
C MET A 436 -13.36 13.94 1.14
N LYS A 437 -13.67 14.89 2.03
CA LYS A 437 -13.47 14.76 3.47
C LYS A 437 -14.24 13.56 4.02
N LEU A 438 -15.52 13.40 3.63
CA LEU A 438 -16.33 12.27 4.05
C LEU A 438 -15.72 10.93 3.60
N TRP A 439 -15.24 10.86 2.36
CA TRP A 439 -14.56 9.65 1.88
C TRP A 439 -13.26 9.38 2.64
N SER A 440 -12.48 10.43 2.92
CA SER A 440 -11.26 10.31 3.74
C SER A 440 -11.58 9.77 5.15
N GLU A 441 -12.64 10.25 5.80
CA GLU A 441 -13.07 9.77 7.11
C GLU A 441 -13.46 8.28 7.08
N VAL A 442 -14.19 7.84 6.04
CA VAL A 442 -14.56 6.43 5.85
C VAL A 442 -13.34 5.53 5.71
N VAL A 443 -12.31 5.97 4.96
CA VAL A 443 -11.15 5.14 4.64
C VAL A 443 -10.06 5.23 5.71
N LEU A 444 -9.69 6.44 6.13
CA LEU A 444 -8.53 6.67 6.99
C LEU A 444 -8.84 6.50 8.49
N GLY A 445 -10.11 6.63 8.86
CA GLY A 445 -10.50 6.63 10.27
C GLY A 445 -9.89 7.80 11.04
N ASP A 446 -9.59 7.59 12.31
CA ASP A 446 -8.90 8.57 13.17
C ASP A 446 -7.38 8.50 12.95
N TYR A 447 -6.93 8.92 11.75
CA TYR A 447 -5.51 8.88 11.41
C TYR A 447 -4.64 9.78 12.30
N LYS A 448 -5.20 10.87 12.87
CA LYS A 448 -4.46 11.83 13.72
C LYS A 448 -3.98 11.24 15.03
N ASN A 449 -4.68 10.24 15.53
CA ASN A 449 -4.38 9.53 16.77
C ASN A 449 -3.86 8.11 16.51
N ALA A 450 -3.54 7.76 15.27
CA ALA A 450 -3.22 6.40 14.89
C ALA A 450 -1.96 5.86 15.58
N SER A 451 -0.88 6.64 15.65
CA SER A 451 0.34 6.26 16.38
C SER A 451 0.07 5.95 17.85
N SER A 452 -0.70 6.80 18.51
CA SER A 452 -1.07 6.61 19.92
C SER A 452 -1.95 5.37 20.12
N SER A 453 -2.94 5.17 19.25
CA SER A 453 -3.85 4.02 19.29
C SER A 453 -3.10 2.71 19.06
N ILE A 454 -2.22 2.65 18.06
CA ILE A 454 -1.38 1.47 17.78
C ILE A 454 -0.43 1.21 18.96
N LYS A 455 0.24 2.25 19.47
CA LYS A 455 1.10 2.13 20.65
C LYS A 455 0.38 1.48 21.80
N ASN A 456 -0.82 1.95 22.16
CA ASN A 456 -1.62 1.39 23.25
C ASN A 456 -1.96 -0.09 23.03
N MET A 457 -2.26 -0.48 21.80
CA MET A 457 -2.53 -1.87 21.43
C MET A 457 -1.28 -2.77 21.49
N VAL A 458 -0.11 -2.20 21.21
CA VAL A 458 1.16 -2.95 21.26
C VAL A 458 1.60 -3.19 22.70
N ILE A 459 1.37 -2.24 23.63
CA ILE A 459 1.79 -2.37 25.03
C ILE A 459 0.74 -3.07 25.92
N SER A 460 -0.56 -3.04 25.56
CA SER A 460 -1.62 -3.77 26.29
C SER A 460 -1.51 -5.29 26.14
#